data_f93428a0c397d65e7cc816143c6d983f
#
_entry.id   f93428a0c397d65e7cc816143c6d983f
#
_cell.length_a   1.000
_cell.length_b   1.000
_cell.length_c   1.000
_cell.angle_alpha   90.00
_cell.angle_beta   90.00
_cell.angle_gamma   90.00
#
_symmetry.space_group_name_H-M   'P 1'
#
loop_
_entity.id
_entity.type
_entity.pdbx_description
1 polymer ?
#
loop_
_entity_poly.entity_id
_entity_poly.type
_entity_poly.pdbx_seq_one_letter_code
_entity_poly.pdbx_strand_id
1 'polypeptide(L)'
;MRLFHFSDSPDISIFKPRPIRVHVDRPAGQEWLNGSLVWATDEAHELLYLFPRECPRIVFWPLPDTNRVDLEQWMGNNSHATAIACIEHAWLSRFQNGKVYRYELPVDHFEPTGEVGMWVSRTNVIPTGLR
;
A
#
# COMPACT_ATOMS: atom_id res chain seq x y z
N MET A 1 -9.11 -9.59 -10.16
CA MET A 1 -8.37 -8.65 -9.28
C MET A 1 -8.20 -9.28 -7.90
N ARG A 2 -7.05 -9.08 -7.29
CA ARG A 2 -6.78 -9.55 -5.93
C ARG A 2 -6.46 -8.34 -5.05
N LEU A 3 -6.95 -8.37 -3.81
CA LEU A 3 -6.73 -7.32 -2.83
C LEU A 3 -5.99 -7.86 -1.62
N PHE A 4 -5.08 -7.05 -1.08
CA PHE A 4 -4.22 -7.43 0.02
C PHE A 4 -4.15 -6.36 1.10
N HIS A 5 -3.92 -6.81 2.32
CA HIS A 5 -3.56 -5.96 3.45
C HIS A 5 -2.28 -6.48 4.07
N PHE A 6 -1.36 -5.59 4.36
CA PHE A 6 -0.07 -5.92 4.97
C PHE A 6 -0.06 -5.53 6.44
N SER A 7 0.41 -6.44 7.28
CA SER A 7 0.48 -6.21 8.73
C SER A 7 1.72 -6.88 9.30
N ASP A 8 2.20 -6.38 10.42
CA ASP A 8 3.24 -7.01 11.22
C ASP A 8 2.69 -8.11 12.15
N SER A 9 1.38 -8.30 12.20
CA SER A 9 0.72 -9.31 13.01
C SER A 9 0.34 -10.54 12.17
N PRO A 10 0.72 -11.77 12.60
CA PRO A 10 0.47 -12.99 11.84
C PRO A 10 -0.88 -13.65 12.11
N ASP A 11 -1.67 -13.15 13.04
CA ASP A 11 -2.83 -13.86 13.60
C ASP A 11 -4.15 -13.08 13.50
N ILE A 12 -4.29 -12.23 12.48
CA ILE A 12 -5.52 -11.48 12.27
C ILE A 12 -6.58 -12.39 11.63
N SER A 13 -7.63 -12.68 12.37
CA SER A 13 -8.76 -13.49 11.88
C SER A 13 -9.87 -12.67 11.25
N ILE A 14 -9.97 -11.38 11.61
CA ILE A 14 -10.96 -10.46 11.08
C ILE A 14 -10.39 -9.04 11.09
N PHE A 15 -10.58 -8.33 9.99
CA PHE A 15 -10.29 -6.91 9.90
C PHE A 15 -11.55 -6.12 10.17
N LYS A 16 -11.48 -5.22 11.14
CA LYS A 16 -12.59 -4.33 11.51
C LYS A 16 -12.27 -2.92 11.05
N PRO A 17 -13.26 -2.16 10.53
CA PRO A 17 -13.06 -0.77 10.20
C PRO A 17 -12.51 0.01 11.40
N ARG A 18 -11.43 0.75 11.16
CA ARG A 18 -10.75 1.55 12.20
C ARG A 18 -10.70 3.01 11.77
N PRO A 19 -10.82 3.95 12.71
CA PRO A 19 -10.62 5.36 12.41
C PRO A 19 -9.15 5.60 12.00
N ILE A 20 -8.94 6.62 11.17
CA ILE A 20 -7.58 7.03 10.79
C ILE A 20 -6.86 7.61 12.00
N ARG A 21 -5.52 7.45 12.03
CA ARG A 21 -4.68 8.02 13.09
C ARG A 21 -4.42 9.51 12.89
N VAL A 22 -4.28 9.92 11.63
CA VAL A 22 -3.95 11.30 11.27
C VAL A 22 -4.99 11.76 10.26
N HIS A 23 -5.62 12.91 10.55
CA HIS A 23 -6.55 13.54 9.63
C HIS A 23 -5.84 13.93 8.34
N VAL A 24 -6.47 13.64 7.21
CA VAL A 24 -5.97 14.01 5.89
C VAL A 24 -6.96 14.96 5.24
N ASP A 25 -6.46 16.08 4.72
CA ASP A 25 -7.28 16.98 3.93
C ASP A 25 -7.64 16.30 2.61
N ARG A 26 -8.93 16.08 2.40
CA ARG A 26 -9.46 15.37 1.25
C ARG A 26 -10.15 16.33 0.29
N PRO A 27 -10.13 16.03 -1.02
CA PRO A 27 -10.95 16.76 -1.97
C PRO A 27 -12.44 16.68 -1.62
N ALA A 28 -13.21 17.66 -2.08
CA ALA A 28 -14.64 17.69 -1.89
C ALA A 28 -15.30 16.39 -2.40
N GLY A 29 -16.16 15.79 -1.58
CA GLY A 29 -16.81 14.53 -1.87
C GLY A 29 -16.02 13.28 -1.46
N GLN A 30 -14.78 13.44 -0.96
CA GLN A 30 -13.95 12.32 -0.51
C GLN A 30 -13.63 12.36 0.99
N GLU A 31 -14.25 13.24 1.75
CA GLU A 31 -14.05 13.36 3.19
C GLU A 31 -14.42 12.08 3.94
N TRP A 32 -15.29 11.26 3.38
CA TRP A 32 -15.67 9.96 3.93
C TRP A 32 -14.51 9.00 4.10
N LEU A 33 -13.41 9.19 3.34
CA LEU A 33 -12.19 8.40 3.47
C LEU A 33 -11.46 8.63 4.80
N ASN A 34 -11.82 9.66 5.55
CA ASN A 34 -11.34 9.88 6.91
C ASN A 34 -12.16 9.11 7.97
N GLY A 35 -13.18 8.38 7.56
CA GLY A 35 -13.99 7.55 8.45
C GLY A 35 -13.31 6.23 8.81
N SER A 36 -14.06 5.38 9.52
CA SER A 36 -13.58 4.06 9.91
C SER A 36 -13.71 3.09 8.73
N LEU A 37 -12.57 2.60 8.24
CA LEU A 37 -12.48 1.77 7.04
C LEU A 37 -11.47 0.66 7.22
N VAL A 38 -11.65 -0.42 6.46
CA VAL A 38 -10.61 -1.43 6.21
C VAL A 38 -9.96 -1.07 4.88
N TRP A 39 -8.64 -0.88 4.89
CA TRP A 39 -7.87 -0.49 3.72
C TRP A 39 -7.21 -1.71 3.08
N ALA A 40 -7.19 -1.73 1.76
CA ALA A 40 -6.53 -2.77 0.97
C ALA A 40 -5.82 -2.16 -0.24
N THR A 41 -4.83 -2.87 -0.74
CA THR A 41 -4.14 -2.52 -1.99
C THR A 41 -4.34 -3.63 -3.02
N ASP A 42 -4.34 -3.26 -4.28
CA ASP A 42 -4.34 -4.26 -5.35
C ASP A 42 -2.94 -4.87 -5.56
N GLU A 43 -2.90 -5.96 -6.30
CA GLU A 43 -1.66 -6.70 -6.54
C GLU A 43 -0.61 -5.86 -7.29
N ALA A 44 -1.04 -4.99 -8.19
CA ALA A 44 -0.13 -4.17 -8.97
C ALA A 44 0.63 -3.13 -8.13
N HIS A 45 0.08 -2.71 -6.99
CA HIS A 45 0.62 -1.65 -6.15
C HIS A 45 1.07 -2.14 -4.76
N GLU A 46 1.09 -3.44 -4.54
CA GLU A 46 1.43 -4.01 -3.22
C GLU A 46 2.86 -3.71 -2.77
N LEU A 47 3.77 -3.43 -3.70
CA LEU A 47 5.16 -3.06 -3.39
C LEU A 47 5.25 -1.83 -2.47
N LEU A 48 4.26 -0.94 -2.52
CA LEU A 48 4.22 0.27 -1.69
C LEU A 48 4.14 -0.03 -0.19
N TYR A 49 3.75 -1.25 0.18
CA TYR A 49 3.48 -1.63 1.56
C TYR A 49 4.45 -2.68 2.12
N LEU A 50 5.50 -3.02 1.38
CA LEU A 50 6.53 -3.97 1.82
C LEU A 50 7.62 -3.29 2.67
N PHE A 51 7.20 -2.53 3.67
CA PHE A 51 8.09 -1.74 4.52
C PHE A 51 7.72 -1.90 5.99
N PRO A 52 8.68 -1.70 6.91
CA PRO A 52 8.36 -1.63 8.33
C PRO A 52 7.31 -0.55 8.60
N ARG A 53 6.49 -0.77 9.62
CA ARG A 53 5.46 0.20 10.01
C ARG A 53 6.09 1.58 10.24
N GLU A 54 5.44 2.61 9.72
CA GLU A 54 5.84 4.02 9.84
C GLU A 54 7.20 4.35 9.20
N CYS A 55 7.79 3.42 8.44
CA CYS A 55 9.04 3.70 7.73
C CYS A 55 8.82 4.83 6.71
N PRO A 56 9.49 5.98 6.87
CA PRO A 56 9.46 7.02 5.85
C PRO A 56 10.05 6.51 4.55
N ARG A 57 9.34 6.70 3.44
CA ARG A 57 9.79 6.21 2.14
C ARG A 57 9.23 7.01 1.01
N ILE A 58 9.98 7.04 -0.07
CA ILE A 58 9.54 7.54 -1.37
C ILE A 58 9.65 6.37 -2.33
N VAL A 59 8.56 6.02 -2.99
CA VAL A 59 8.53 4.94 -3.99
C VAL A 59 8.07 5.53 -5.31
N PHE A 60 8.81 5.25 -6.38
CA PHE A 60 8.45 5.70 -7.72
C PHE A 60 8.68 4.59 -8.74
N TRP A 61 7.91 4.63 -9.81
CA TRP A 61 7.96 3.66 -10.89
C TRP A 61 7.61 4.31 -12.22
N PRO A 62 8.09 3.76 -13.33
CA PRO A 62 7.74 4.29 -14.64
C PRO A 62 6.31 3.90 -15.02
N LEU A 63 5.67 4.77 -15.79
CA LEU A 63 4.41 4.47 -16.47
C LEU A 63 4.69 4.02 -17.90
N PRO A 64 3.73 3.38 -18.59
CA PRO A 64 3.94 2.94 -19.99
C PRO A 64 4.31 4.08 -20.94
N ASP A 65 3.85 5.31 -20.62
CA ASP A 65 4.11 6.50 -21.45
C ASP A 65 5.24 7.39 -20.90
N THR A 66 5.98 6.93 -19.89
CA THR A 66 7.13 7.67 -19.37
C THR A 66 8.17 7.84 -20.47
N ASN A 67 8.56 9.09 -20.75
CA ASN A 67 9.53 9.35 -21.79
C ASN A 67 10.94 8.94 -21.37
N ARG A 68 11.83 8.82 -22.37
CA ARG A 68 13.18 8.32 -22.15
C ARG A 68 14.03 9.23 -21.26
N VAL A 69 13.85 10.53 -21.37
CA VAL A 69 14.59 11.52 -20.56
C VAL A 69 14.27 11.36 -19.09
N ASP A 70 12.98 11.27 -18.75
CA ASP A 70 12.53 11.06 -17.37
C ASP A 70 12.96 9.69 -16.86
N LEU A 71 12.87 8.66 -17.69
CA LEU A 71 13.31 7.32 -17.31
C LEU A 71 14.80 7.31 -16.93
N GLU A 72 15.65 7.94 -17.73
CA GLU A 72 17.09 8.04 -17.45
C GLU A 72 17.36 8.89 -16.20
N GLN A 73 16.64 10.00 -16.03
CA GLN A 73 16.81 10.90 -14.90
C GLN A 73 16.42 10.24 -13.57
N TRP A 74 15.30 9.53 -13.51
CA TRP A 74 14.74 8.99 -12.28
C TRP A 74 15.20 7.57 -11.99
N MET A 75 15.34 6.73 -13.01
CA MET A 75 15.70 5.33 -12.84
C MET A 75 17.20 5.07 -13.03
N GLY A 76 17.85 5.88 -13.86
CA GLY A 76 19.29 5.74 -14.14
C GLY A 76 19.67 4.33 -14.58
N ASN A 77 20.68 3.76 -13.92
CA ASN A 77 21.14 2.40 -14.19
C ASN A 77 20.19 1.30 -13.70
N ASN A 78 19.13 1.68 -13.00
CA ASN A 78 18.13 0.76 -12.46
C ASN A 78 16.87 0.70 -13.33
N SER A 79 16.96 1.05 -14.61
CA SER A 79 15.81 1.09 -15.52
C SER A 79 15.11 -0.26 -15.70
N HIS A 80 15.78 -1.35 -15.34
CA HIS A 80 15.22 -2.70 -15.34
C HIS A 80 14.35 -3.01 -14.10
N ALA A 81 14.43 -2.19 -13.07
CA ALA A 81 13.64 -2.38 -11.86
C ALA A 81 12.18 -2.01 -12.11
N THR A 82 11.28 -2.73 -11.46
CA THR A 82 9.83 -2.43 -11.49
C THR A 82 9.52 -1.11 -10.79
N ALA A 83 10.22 -0.84 -9.69
CA ALA A 83 10.08 0.37 -8.89
C ALA A 83 11.36 0.63 -8.11
N ILE A 84 11.56 1.86 -7.68
CA ILE A 84 12.65 2.25 -6.79
C ILE A 84 12.05 2.84 -5.52
N ALA A 85 12.54 2.35 -4.37
CA ALA A 85 12.18 2.89 -3.07
C ALA A 85 13.39 3.54 -2.43
N CYS A 86 13.19 4.74 -1.91
CA CYS A 86 14.19 5.48 -1.13
C CYS A 86 13.77 5.52 0.32
N ILE A 87 14.63 5.06 1.21
CA ILE A 87 14.41 5.11 2.67
C ILE A 87 15.61 5.77 3.33
N GLU A 88 15.40 6.28 4.55
CA GLU A 88 16.51 6.78 5.36
C GLU A 88 17.44 5.61 5.73
N HIS A 89 18.74 5.84 5.69
CA HIS A 89 19.74 4.83 6.03
C HIS A 89 19.52 4.24 7.43
N ALA A 90 19.07 5.04 8.38
CA ALA A 90 18.76 4.60 9.74
C ALA A 90 17.69 3.50 9.81
N TRP A 91 16.86 3.36 8.77
CA TRP A 91 15.80 2.34 8.69
C TRP A 91 16.24 1.05 8.00
N LEU A 92 17.42 1.04 7.38
CA LEU A 92 17.85 -0.09 6.54
C LEU A 92 17.88 -1.42 7.33
N SER A 93 18.41 -1.41 8.55
CA SER A 93 18.46 -2.61 9.38
C SER A 93 17.07 -3.15 9.71
N ARG A 94 16.14 -2.26 10.08
CA ARG A 94 14.74 -2.64 10.36
C ARG A 94 14.04 -3.14 9.11
N PHE A 95 14.32 -2.54 7.97
CA PHE A 95 13.79 -2.98 6.69
C PHE A 95 14.27 -4.41 6.35
N GLN A 96 15.57 -4.68 6.49
CA GLN A 96 16.15 -5.98 6.15
C GLN A 96 15.73 -7.10 7.10
N ASN A 97 15.52 -6.80 8.38
CA ASN A 97 15.20 -7.78 9.42
C ASN A 97 13.73 -7.83 9.81
N GLY A 98 12.92 -6.95 9.25
CA GLY A 98 11.49 -6.91 9.51
C GLY A 98 10.73 -8.02 8.81
N LYS A 99 9.49 -8.24 9.27
CA LYS A 99 8.55 -9.17 8.65
C LYS A 99 7.22 -8.45 8.46
N VAL A 100 6.61 -8.69 7.32
CA VAL A 100 5.22 -8.31 7.06
C VAL A 100 4.45 -9.54 6.61
N TYR A 101 3.20 -9.61 7.00
CA TYR A 101 2.29 -10.68 6.63
C TYR A 101 1.29 -10.15 5.61
N ARG A 102 1.15 -10.86 4.52
CA ARG A 102 0.30 -10.49 3.39
C ARG A 102 -1.02 -11.23 3.51
N TYR A 103 -2.08 -10.52 3.82
CA TYR A 103 -3.42 -11.06 3.89
C TYR A 103 -4.14 -10.83 2.58
N GLU A 104 -4.66 -11.87 1.97
CA GLU A 104 -5.56 -11.73 0.84
C GLU A 104 -6.97 -11.52 1.35
N LEU A 105 -7.65 -10.53 0.78
CA LEU A 105 -8.98 -10.14 1.20
C LEU A 105 -10.00 -10.37 0.08
N PRO A 106 -11.25 -10.78 0.42
CA PRO A 106 -12.30 -10.91 -0.59
C PRO A 106 -12.66 -9.54 -1.15
N VAL A 107 -12.85 -9.46 -2.46
CA VAL A 107 -13.09 -8.17 -3.15
C VAL A 107 -14.53 -7.66 -2.99
N ASP A 108 -15.47 -8.50 -2.58
CA ASP A 108 -16.91 -8.24 -2.67
C ASP A 108 -17.38 -7.00 -1.91
N HIS A 109 -16.72 -6.65 -0.80
CA HIS A 109 -17.11 -5.52 0.04
C HIS A 109 -16.25 -4.28 -0.15
N PHE A 110 -15.34 -4.31 -1.13
CA PHE A 110 -14.41 -3.22 -1.34
C PHE A 110 -14.88 -2.30 -2.46
N GLU A 111 -14.65 -1.01 -2.27
CA GLU A 111 -14.93 0.03 -3.25
C GLU A 111 -13.65 0.84 -3.50
N PRO A 112 -13.47 1.38 -4.71
CA PRO A 112 -12.29 2.18 -5.04
C PRO A 112 -12.32 3.52 -4.33
N THR A 113 -11.14 4.04 -4.00
CA THR A 113 -11.00 5.34 -3.34
C THR A 113 -10.80 6.50 -4.32
N GLY A 114 -10.50 6.21 -5.57
CA GLY A 114 -10.02 7.19 -6.53
C GLY A 114 -8.49 7.36 -6.50
N GLU A 115 -7.82 6.90 -5.46
CA GLU A 115 -6.36 6.83 -5.41
C GLU A 115 -5.89 5.52 -6.05
N VAL A 116 -4.76 5.59 -6.76
CA VAL A 116 -4.22 4.44 -7.48
C VAL A 116 -3.93 3.28 -6.53
N GLY A 117 -4.51 2.13 -6.80
CA GLY A 117 -4.25 0.89 -6.07
C GLY A 117 -4.89 0.80 -4.69
N MET A 118 -5.67 1.79 -4.27
CA MET A 118 -6.27 1.82 -2.93
C MET A 118 -7.76 1.49 -2.96
N TRP A 119 -8.16 0.57 -2.09
CA TRP A 119 -9.53 0.08 -1.95
C TRP A 119 -9.93 0.07 -0.48
N VAL A 120 -11.20 0.27 -0.20
CA VAL A 120 -11.70 0.33 1.18
C VAL A 120 -12.98 -0.47 1.35
N SER A 121 -13.17 -1.01 2.56
CA SER A 121 -14.42 -1.61 3.00
C SER A 121 -14.95 -0.88 4.22
N ARG A 122 -16.25 -0.66 4.24
CA ARG A 122 -16.98 -0.07 5.39
C ARG A 122 -17.40 -1.11 6.41
N THR A 123 -17.24 -2.39 6.10
CA THR A 123 -17.67 -3.51 6.92
C THR A 123 -16.49 -4.38 7.31
N ASN A 124 -16.71 -5.29 8.26
CA ASN A 124 -15.73 -6.27 8.67
C ASN A 124 -15.34 -7.16 7.49
N VAL A 125 -14.06 -7.55 7.43
CA VAL A 125 -13.51 -8.38 6.36
C VAL A 125 -12.78 -9.57 6.96
N ILE A 126 -13.12 -10.77 6.52
CA ILE A 126 -12.44 -12.00 6.89
C ILE A 126 -11.46 -12.35 5.77
N PRO A 127 -10.15 -12.43 6.08
CA PRO A 127 -9.16 -12.76 5.05
C PRO A 127 -9.38 -14.16 4.48
N THR A 128 -9.06 -14.33 3.20
CA THR A 128 -9.15 -15.62 2.50
C THR A 128 -7.82 -16.34 2.43
N GLY A 129 -6.71 -15.65 2.73
CA GLY A 129 -5.39 -16.25 2.73
C GLY A 129 -4.38 -15.40 3.50
N LEU A 130 -3.31 -16.06 3.96
CA LEU A 130 -2.20 -15.44 4.68
C LEU A 130 -0.89 -15.96 4.12
N ARG A 131 0.06 -15.06 3.89
CA ARG A 131 1.41 -15.41 3.44
C ARG A 131 2.49 -14.56 4.11
#